data_d80e2e4a3802e60a6f30eee7441ceb5c
#
_entry.id   d80e2e4a3802e60a6f30eee7441ceb5c
#
_cell.length_a   1.000
_cell.length_b   1.000
_cell.length_c   1.000
_cell.angle_alpha   90.00
_cell.angle_beta   90.00
_cell.angle_gamma   90.00
#
_symmetry.space_group_name_H-M   'P 1'
#
loop_
_entity.id
_entity.type
_entity.pdbx_description
1 polymer ?
#
loop_
_entity_poly.entity_id
_entity_poly.type
_entity_poly.pdbx_seq_one_letter_code
_entity_poly.pdbx_strand_id
1 'polypeptide(L)'
;MEKKVCIAMVPCPGHGHLIPFVEFAKRFLLHNNNNGVFFHVTILVPTQGSPSSSTIAILNALPSNMDFTFLPSITMDQLHNPPTHPIPRMKLIVQLSLPSLRKALTSLTSRTTLVALVSHFFSIDSLLLAQEFNIFSCVLYSAGATSLCFSLSFPMLDKESDNNSNDEFLDLTKPVKVSGCSVSFQVKDLPDLIHFPRSSEVYKSYLDVCKALSLVDVVILNSFNSLEGDTIGSIQKEKTAPFVCPIGPIIQTESGNEANKLECVRWLENQPPKSVLYICFGSGGTISHEQLNEIAHGLELSGHRFLWVLRPPSKISESGYLIVTKNDDPLEYLPSGFLNRTKGQGLVVPSWAPQIEILAHGSTGAFLSHCGWSSAMESIIHGVPIIALPLFAEQRMNATLFTDLLKVALRPEQGDADENGIVTRDQVVKVIKRIMESDEGLEVRKRTRELSDAAFLAIKHNGSSYMALSSLAQKWRLKSIA
;
A
#
# COMPACT_ATOMS: atom_id res chain seq x y z
N MET A 1 10.18 -39.75 -4.35
CA MET A 1 9.09 -38.74 -4.17
C MET A 1 9.52 -37.46 -4.84
N GLU A 2 8.75 -36.95 -5.77
CA GLU A 2 8.99 -35.63 -6.37
C GLU A 2 9.01 -34.58 -5.26
N LYS A 3 10.05 -33.72 -5.25
CA LYS A 3 10.13 -32.62 -4.28
C LYS A 3 9.04 -31.60 -4.59
N LYS A 4 8.37 -31.09 -3.57
CA LYS A 4 7.37 -30.00 -3.73
C LYS A 4 8.04 -28.75 -4.29
N VAL A 5 7.42 -28.11 -5.27
CA VAL A 5 7.87 -26.80 -5.78
C VAL A 5 7.58 -25.73 -4.74
N CYS A 6 8.60 -25.00 -4.31
CA CYS A 6 8.51 -24.04 -3.23
C CYS A 6 8.87 -22.62 -3.68
N ILE A 7 8.18 -21.65 -3.10
CA ILE A 7 8.46 -20.21 -3.23
C ILE A 7 8.76 -19.67 -1.83
N ALA A 8 9.91 -19.04 -1.66
CA ALA A 8 10.24 -18.33 -0.43
C ALA A 8 9.81 -16.85 -0.54
N MET A 9 9.25 -16.30 0.52
CA MET A 9 8.81 -14.91 0.56
C MET A 9 9.42 -14.17 1.74
N VAL A 10 9.92 -12.95 1.52
CA VAL A 10 10.52 -12.09 2.55
C VAL A 10 9.79 -10.76 2.60
N PRO A 11 8.79 -10.60 3.47
CA PRO A 11 8.12 -9.32 3.69
C PRO A 11 9.07 -8.32 4.37
N CYS A 12 8.74 -7.05 4.30
CA CYS A 12 9.38 -6.03 5.11
C CYS A 12 8.91 -6.15 6.58
N PRO A 13 9.77 -5.82 7.57
CA PRO A 13 9.33 -5.72 8.95
C PRO A 13 8.13 -4.76 9.09
N GLY A 14 7.08 -5.20 9.79
CA GLY A 14 5.86 -4.42 10.01
C GLY A 14 4.60 -5.14 9.52
N HIS A 15 3.53 -5.02 10.31
CA HIS A 15 2.26 -5.71 10.07
C HIS A 15 1.64 -5.38 8.70
N GLY A 16 1.61 -4.09 8.33
CA GLY A 16 1.02 -3.63 7.07
C GLY A 16 1.71 -4.16 5.81
N HIS A 17 2.99 -4.53 5.91
CA HIS A 17 3.75 -5.10 4.80
C HIS A 17 3.57 -6.62 4.64
N LEU A 18 3.10 -7.30 5.68
CA LEU A 18 2.85 -8.75 5.65
C LEU A 18 1.56 -9.09 4.89
N ILE A 19 0.50 -8.30 5.07
CA ILE A 19 -0.82 -8.57 4.49
C ILE A 19 -0.78 -8.76 2.97
N PRO A 20 -0.17 -7.87 2.16
CA PRO A 20 -0.08 -8.07 0.72
C PRO A 20 0.62 -9.38 0.31
N PHE A 21 1.61 -9.84 1.10
CA PHE A 21 2.31 -11.11 0.87
C PHE A 21 1.41 -12.31 1.10
N VAL A 22 0.67 -12.30 2.19
CA VAL A 22 -0.26 -13.38 2.52
C VAL A 22 -1.38 -13.46 1.49
N GLU A 23 -1.98 -12.33 1.13
CA GLU A 23 -3.08 -12.30 0.14
C GLU A 23 -2.60 -12.67 -1.28
N PHE A 24 -1.42 -12.22 -1.68
CA PHE A 24 -0.81 -12.68 -2.93
C PHE A 24 -0.59 -14.20 -2.92
N ALA A 25 0.00 -14.74 -1.86
CA ALA A 25 0.28 -16.17 -1.74
C ALA A 25 -1.00 -17.01 -1.76
N LYS A 26 -2.02 -16.63 -0.98
CA LYS A 26 -3.34 -17.28 -0.99
C LYS A 26 -3.92 -17.32 -2.39
N ARG A 27 -3.97 -16.17 -3.06
CA ARG A 27 -4.52 -16.07 -4.42
C ARG A 27 -3.72 -16.87 -5.45
N PHE A 28 -2.38 -16.79 -5.40
CA PHE A 28 -1.50 -17.55 -6.28
C PHE A 28 -1.71 -19.06 -6.11
N LEU A 29 -1.77 -19.54 -4.89
CA LEU A 29 -1.95 -20.96 -4.59
C LEU A 29 -3.35 -21.44 -4.99
N LEU A 30 -4.40 -20.68 -4.71
CA LEU A 30 -5.77 -21.03 -5.11
C LEU A 30 -5.88 -21.10 -6.64
N HIS A 31 -5.32 -20.14 -7.37
CA HIS A 31 -5.30 -20.12 -8.82
C HIS A 31 -4.63 -21.37 -9.41
N ASN A 32 -3.48 -21.78 -8.87
CA ASN A 32 -2.71 -22.88 -9.40
C ASN A 32 -3.26 -24.27 -9.00
N ASN A 33 -3.79 -24.42 -7.79
CA ASN A 33 -4.45 -25.66 -7.37
C ASN A 33 -5.63 -26.00 -8.27
N ASN A 34 -6.42 -24.99 -8.69
CA ASN A 34 -7.50 -25.16 -9.63
C ASN A 34 -7.02 -25.60 -11.03
N ASN A 35 -5.75 -25.31 -11.37
CA ASN A 35 -5.10 -25.69 -12.61
C ASN A 35 -4.21 -26.95 -12.49
N GLY A 36 -4.27 -27.67 -11.37
CA GLY A 36 -3.55 -28.94 -11.13
C GLY A 36 -2.05 -28.79 -10.90
N VAL A 37 -1.57 -27.58 -10.54
CA VAL A 37 -0.15 -27.32 -10.23
C VAL A 37 -0.01 -27.00 -8.75
N PHE A 38 0.72 -27.84 -8.02
CA PHE A 38 0.86 -27.70 -6.57
C PHE A 38 2.15 -26.98 -6.19
N PHE A 39 1.99 -25.75 -5.70
CA PHE A 39 3.06 -24.97 -5.10
C PHE A 39 2.93 -24.97 -3.57
N HIS A 40 4.06 -24.73 -2.92
CA HIS A 40 4.14 -24.46 -1.49
C HIS A 40 4.78 -23.09 -1.29
N VAL A 41 4.32 -22.30 -0.31
CA VAL A 41 4.88 -20.99 0.01
C VAL A 41 5.41 -21.02 1.43
N THR A 42 6.66 -20.56 1.63
CA THR A 42 7.25 -20.34 2.94
C THR A 42 7.56 -18.86 3.14
N ILE A 43 6.95 -18.25 4.15
CA ILE A 43 7.19 -16.85 4.52
C ILE A 43 8.31 -16.78 5.56
N LEU A 44 9.44 -16.15 5.21
CA LEU A 44 10.59 -15.93 6.07
C LEU A 44 10.51 -14.51 6.62
N VAL A 45 10.16 -14.36 7.88
CA VAL A 45 9.78 -13.08 8.49
C VAL A 45 10.96 -12.47 9.26
N PRO A 46 11.60 -11.40 8.73
CA PRO A 46 12.58 -10.63 9.50
C PRO A 46 11.90 -9.91 10.66
N THR A 47 12.49 -9.95 11.84
CA THR A 47 11.88 -9.33 13.03
C THR A 47 12.87 -8.47 13.81
N GLN A 48 12.34 -7.44 14.46
CA GLN A 48 13.00 -6.68 15.49
C GLN A 48 12.16 -6.78 16.78
N GLY A 49 12.72 -7.33 17.83
CA GLY A 49 11.96 -7.64 19.04
C GLY A 49 10.92 -8.75 18.83
N SER A 50 9.92 -8.77 19.71
CA SER A 50 8.83 -9.76 19.60
C SER A 50 7.80 -9.36 18.54
N PRO A 51 7.33 -10.29 17.71
CA PRO A 51 6.25 -10.04 16.76
C PRO A 51 4.97 -9.58 17.47
N SER A 52 4.20 -8.69 16.83
CA SER A 52 2.91 -8.25 17.38
C SER A 52 1.89 -9.38 17.40
N SER A 53 0.91 -9.30 18.31
CA SER A 53 -0.19 -10.28 18.38
C SER A 53 -0.97 -10.39 17.05
N SER A 54 -1.16 -9.27 16.37
CA SER A 54 -1.81 -9.23 15.04
C SER A 54 -0.98 -9.94 13.96
N THR A 55 0.35 -9.77 13.95
CA THR A 55 1.23 -10.51 13.04
C THR A 55 1.15 -12.02 13.29
N ILE A 56 1.18 -12.44 14.56
CA ILE A 56 1.07 -13.85 14.95
C ILE A 56 -0.29 -14.42 14.54
N ALA A 57 -1.38 -13.68 14.74
CA ALA A 57 -2.72 -14.12 14.37
C ALA A 57 -2.85 -14.38 12.86
N ILE A 58 -2.34 -13.46 12.01
CA ILE A 58 -2.34 -13.64 10.55
C ILE A 58 -1.54 -14.88 10.13
N LEU A 59 -0.35 -15.06 10.69
CA LEU A 59 0.51 -16.18 10.32
C LEU A 59 -0.03 -17.54 10.80
N ASN A 60 -0.69 -17.58 11.94
CA ASN A 60 -1.34 -18.80 12.44
C ASN A 60 -2.61 -19.20 11.65
N ALA A 61 -3.20 -18.25 10.89
CA ALA A 61 -4.37 -18.51 10.04
C ALA A 61 -4.00 -18.93 8.61
N LEU A 62 -2.73 -19.19 8.31
CA LEU A 62 -2.28 -19.61 6.99
C LEU A 62 -2.84 -20.99 6.59
N PRO A 63 -3.21 -21.21 5.32
CA PRO A 63 -3.65 -22.52 4.83
C PRO A 63 -2.50 -23.54 4.80
N SER A 64 -2.85 -24.83 4.74
CA SER A 64 -1.89 -25.95 4.87
C SER A 64 -0.78 -26.03 3.81
N ASN A 65 -0.92 -25.33 2.70
CA ASN A 65 0.10 -25.22 1.65
C ASN A 65 0.97 -23.96 1.80
N MET A 66 0.84 -23.28 2.95
CA MET A 66 1.69 -22.18 3.37
C MET A 66 2.28 -22.46 4.75
N ASP A 67 3.52 -22.07 4.94
CA ASP A 67 4.15 -22.04 6.26
C ASP A 67 4.94 -20.74 6.46
N PHE A 68 5.42 -20.54 7.66
CA PHE A 68 6.24 -19.39 7.99
C PHE A 68 7.37 -19.74 8.97
N THR A 69 8.40 -18.91 8.96
CA THR A 69 9.49 -18.98 9.93
C THR A 69 9.88 -17.57 10.34
N PHE A 70 9.83 -17.24 11.61
CA PHE A 70 10.47 -16.03 12.12
C PHE A 70 11.98 -16.22 12.07
N LEU A 71 12.67 -15.30 11.42
CA LEU A 71 14.12 -15.23 11.49
C LEU A 71 14.54 -14.80 12.91
N PRO A 72 15.74 -15.15 13.37
CA PRO A 72 16.26 -14.65 14.64
C PRO A 72 16.10 -13.13 14.74
N SER A 73 15.51 -12.69 15.84
CA SER A 73 15.20 -11.27 16.04
C SER A 73 16.49 -10.44 16.14
N ILE A 74 16.52 -9.32 15.42
CA ILE A 74 17.60 -8.33 15.52
C ILE A 74 17.37 -7.51 16.79
N THR A 75 18.40 -7.48 17.67
CA THR A 75 18.35 -6.73 18.93
C THR A 75 18.72 -5.26 18.70
N MET A 76 18.36 -4.39 19.65
CA MET A 76 18.75 -2.97 19.60
C MET A 76 20.26 -2.78 19.61
N ASP A 77 20.99 -3.63 20.36
CA ASP A 77 22.46 -3.58 20.42
C ASP A 77 23.13 -3.89 19.06
N GLN A 78 22.51 -4.77 18.26
CA GLN A 78 22.99 -5.09 16.90
C GLN A 78 22.77 -3.94 15.91
N LEU A 79 21.84 -3.03 16.18
CA LEU A 79 21.52 -1.92 15.29
C LEU A 79 22.51 -0.74 15.40
N HIS A 80 23.38 -0.68 16.40
CA HIS A 80 24.41 0.37 16.58
C HIS A 80 23.97 1.76 16.07
N ASN A 81 23.29 2.55 16.90
CA ASN A 81 22.68 3.84 16.49
C ASN A 81 21.63 3.69 15.38
N PRO A 82 20.50 3.03 15.65
CA PRO A 82 19.50 2.75 14.62
C PRO A 82 19.00 4.03 13.97
N PRO A 83 18.81 4.00 12.63
CA PRO A 83 18.17 5.11 11.95
C PRO A 83 16.82 5.45 12.58
N THR A 84 16.54 6.75 12.74
CA THR A 84 15.26 7.22 13.28
C THR A 84 14.12 7.06 12.28
N HIS A 85 14.44 7.17 10.98
CA HIS A 85 13.46 7.00 9.92
C HIS A 85 13.18 5.51 9.65
N PRO A 86 11.90 5.12 9.42
CA PRO A 86 11.52 3.72 9.20
C PRO A 86 12.25 3.02 8.06
N ILE A 87 12.41 3.68 6.91
CA ILE A 87 12.95 3.06 5.69
C ILE A 87 14.38 2.55 5.86
N PRO A 88 15.40 3.37 6.19
CA PRO A 88 16.73 2.85 6.42
C PRO A 88 16.79 1.84 7.57
N ARG A 89 15.94 1.98 8.59
CA ARG A 89 15.86 1.01 9.70
C ARG A 89 15.36 -0.35 9.23
N MET A 90 14.30 -0.40 8.44
CA MET A 90 13.78 -1.65 7.85
C MET A 90 14.82 -2.31 6.95
N LYS A 91 15.50 -1.54 6.09
CA LYS A 91 16.59 -2.02 5.25
C LYS A 91 17.71 -2.65 6.09
N LEU A 92 18.16 -1.98 7.15
CA LEU A 92 19.19 -2.49 8.05
C LEU A 92 18.80 -3.81 8.74
N ILE A 93 17.55 -3.92 9.21
CA ILE A 93 17.04 -5.18 9.82
C ILE A 93 17.13 -6.33 8.81
N VAL A 94 16.74 -6.10 7.55
CA VAL A 94 16.82 -7.12 6.50
C VAL A 94 18.28 -7.50 6.21
N GLN A 95 19.19 -6.53 6.07
CA GLN A 95 20.61 -6.77 5.86
C GLN A 95 21.24 -7.61 6.97
N LEU A 96 20.96 -7.28 8.23
CA LEU A 96 21.42 -8.05 9.39
C LEU A 96 20.79 -9.46 9.45
N SER A 97 19.64 -9.66 8.83
CA SER A 97 18.98 -10.97 8.75
C SER A 97 19.50 -11.87 7.62
N LEU A 98 20.32 -11.37 6.68
CA LEU A 98 20.80 -12.15 5.52
C LEU A 98 21.50 -13.48 5.89
N PRO A 99 22.37 -13.57 6.91
CA PRO A 99 22.97 -14.84 7.29
C PRO A 99 21.94 -15.90 7.73
N SER A 100 20.91 -15.48 8.46
CA SER A 100 19.83 -16.35 8.92
C SER A 100 18.90 -16.74 7.78
N LEU A 101 18.62 -15.79 6.88
CA LEU A 101 17.85 -16.04 5.66
C LEU A 101 18.56 -17.07 4.76
N ARG A 102 19.88 -16.95 4.56
CA ARG A 102 20.69 -17.94 3.82
C ARG A 102 20.55 -19.35 4.41
N LYS A 103 20.65 -19.49 5.74
CA LYS A 103 20.45 -20.76 6.42
C LYS A 103 19.05 -21.35 6.19
N ALA A 104 18.02 -20.50 6.26
CA ALA A 104 16.63 -20.90 6.00
C ALA A 104 16.45 -21.38 4.55
N LEU A 105 16.97 -20.66 3.55
CA LEU A 105 16.92 -21.06 2.15
C LEU A 105 17.68 -22.36 1.90
N THR A 106 18.86 -22.57 2.50
CA THR A 106 19.61 -23.83 2.43
C THR A 106 18.78 -24.99 2.98
N SER A 107 18.09 -24.79 4.10
CA SER A 107 17.17 -25.81 4.66
C SER A 107 15.99 -26.07 3.73
N LEU A 108 15.43 -25.06 3.06
CA LEU A 108 14.36 -25.25 2.10
C LEU A 108 14.82 -26.04 0.87
N THR A 109 15.96 -25.73 0.29
CA THR A 109 16.49 -26.41 -0.90
C THR A 109 16.84 -27.89 -0.64
N SER A 110 17.17 -28.28 0.60
CA SER A 110 17.40 -29.67 0.94
C SER A 110 16.13 -30.56 0.85
N ARG A 111 14.94 -29.99 1.09
CA ARG A 111 13.67 -30.71 1.19
C ARG A 111 12.65 -30.37 0.09
N THR A 112 12.85 -29.27 -0.65
CA THR A 112 11.93 -28.79 -1.70
C THR A 112 12.73 -28.39 -2.95
N THR A 113 12.03 -28.22 -4.08
CA THR A 113 12.57 -27.54 -5.26
C THR A 113 12.22 -26.06 -5.14
N LEU A 114 13.16 -25.25 -4.61
CA LEU A 114 12.97 -23.81 -4.49
C LEU A 114 13.15 -23.15 -5.86
N VAL A 115 12.16 -22.35 -6.31
CA VAL A 115 12.14 -21.76 -7.65
C VAL A 115 12.21 -20.24 -7.67
N ALA A 116 11.78 -19.58 -6.61
CA ALA A 116 11.74 -18.13 -6.52
C ALA A 116 11.92 -17.63 -5.08
N LEU A 117 12.54 -16.46 -4.96
CA LEU A 117 12.56 -15.64 -3.77
C LEU A 117 11.80 -14.35 -4.06
N VAL A 118 10.67 -14.15 -3.39
CA VAL A 118 9.80 -12.97 -3.53
C VAL A 118 10.03 -12.04 -2.35
N SER A 119 10.52 -10.86 -2.60
CA SER A 119 10.84 -9.87 -1.58
C SER A 119 9.94 -8.63 -1.65
N HIS A 120 9.77 -7.96 -0.51
CA HIS A 120 9.21 -6.63 -0.47
C HIS A 120 10.19 -5.61 -1.06
N PHE A 121 9.70 -4.50 -1.61
CA PHE A 121 10.51 -3.44 -2.19
C PHE A 121 11.63 -2.97 -1.24
N PHE A 122 11.33 -2.70 0.03
CA PHE A 122 12.34 -2.32 1.03
C PHE A 122 13.12 -3.50 1.64
N SER A 123 12.83 -4.73 1.24
CA SER A 123 13.59 -5.93 1.60
C SER A 123 14.43 -6.46 0.44
N ILE A 124 14.63 -5.66 -0.60
CA ILE A 124 15.24 -6.05 -1.88
C ILE A 124 16.65 -6.62 -1.72
N ASP A 125 17.39 -6.21 -0.69
CA ASP A 125 18.74 -6.74 -0.39
C ASP A 125 18.71 -8.26 -0.15
N SER A 126 17.57 -8.84 0.25
CA SER A 126 17.41 -10.29 0.37
C SER A 126 17.56 -11.03 -0.98
N LEU A 127 17.28 -10.35 -2.10
CA LEU A 127 17.35 -10.91 -3.44
C LEU A 127 18.79 -11.15 -3.93
N LEU A 128 19.79 -10.63 -3.22
CA LEU A 128 21.20 -11.03 -3.45
C LEU A 128 21.38 -12.54 -3.31
N LEU A 129 20.59 -13.19 -2.46
CA LEU A 129 20.63 -14.64 -2.28
C LEU A 129 19.98 -15.41 -3.45
N ALA A 130 19.13 -14.79 -4.25
CA ALA A 130 18.48 -15.48 -5.37
C ALA A 130 19.48 -16.00 -6.41
N GLN A 131 20.54 -15.23 -6.69
CA GLN A 131 21.64 -15.67 -7.57
C GLN A 131 22.42 -16.84 -6.98
N GLU A 132 22.72 -16.80 -5.67
CA GLU A 132 23.44 -17.86 -4.96
C GLU A 132 22.70 -19.21 -5.03
N PHE A 133 21.38 -19.17 -4.95
CA PHE A 133 20.54 -20.37 -5.01
C PHE A 133 20.03 -20.69 -6.42
N ASN A 134 20.44 -19.93 -7.45
CA ASN A 134 19.99 -20.09 -8.84
C ASN A 134 18.47 -20.14 -9.00
N ILE A 135 17.75 -19.21 -8.35
CA ILE A 135 16.29 -19.07 -8.35
C ILE A 135 15.89 -17.68 -8.86
N PHE A 136 14.61 -17.52 -9.26
CA PHE A 136 14.11 -16.22 -9.67
C PHE A 136 14.14 -15.21 -8.53
N SER A 137 14.65 -14.01 -8.82
CA SER A 137 14.57 -12.82 -7.97
C SER A 137 13.30 -12.05 -8.30
N CYS A 138 12.37 -11.96 -7.35
CA CYS A 138 11.07 -11.32 -7.56
C CYS A 138 10.81 -10.25 -6.50
N VAL A 139 10.24 -9.11 -6.91
CA VAL A 139 9.71 -8.09 -6.00
C VAL A 139 8.20 -8.12 -6.03
N LEU A 140 7.55 -8.29 -4.89
CA LEU A 140 6.14 -7.96 -4.74
C LEU A 140 6.02 -6.45 -4.48
N TYR A 141 5.62 -5.73 -5.52
CA TYR A 141 5.45 -4.28 -5.49
C TYR A 141 4.00 -3.94 -5.12
N SER A 142 3.79 -3.55 -3.88
CA SER A 142 2.46 -3.33 -3.30
C SER A 142 1.87 -1.93 -3.56
N ALA A 143 2.47 -1.17 -4.49
CA ALA A 143 1.95 0.10 -5.01
C ALA A 143 1.60 -0.01 -6.50
N GLY A 144 1.19 1.09 -7.15
CA GLY A 144 0.78 1.13 -8.54
C GLY A 144 1.92 1.13 -9.56
N ALA A 145 1.56 0.95 -10.84
CA ALA A 145 2.51 1.01 -11.96
C ALA A 145 3.15 2.39 -12.10
N THR A 146 2.42 3.44 -11.79
CA THR A 146 2.91 4.82 -11.83
C THR A 146 4.05 5.04 -10.82
N SER A 147 3.88 4.55 -9.60
CA SER A 147 4.94 4.56 -8.56
C SER A 147 6.12 3.66 -8.94
N LEU A 148 5.87 2.49 -9.54
CA LEU A 148 6.90 1.60 -10.08
C LEU A 148 7.71 2.29 -11.17
N CYS A 149 7.04 2.95 -12.12
CA CYS A 149 7.67 3.68 -13.21
C CYS A 149 8.59 4.78 -12.69
N PHE A 150 8.13 5.54 -11.69
CA PHE A 150 8.95 6.54 -11.00
C PHE A 150 10.18 5.88 -10.35
N SER A 151 10.00 4.82 -9.57
CA SER A 151 11.10 4.13 -8.87
C SER A 151 12.16 3.59 -9.85
N LEU A 152 11.75 3.06 -11.01
CA LEU A 152 12.68 2.61 -12.05
C LEU A 152 13.42 3.77 -12.74
N SER A 153 12.75 4.93 -12.90
CA SER A 153 13.35 6.12 -13.53
C SER A 153 14.20 6.94 -12.56
N PHE A 154 13.99 6.80 -11.25
CA PHE A 154 14.60 7.64 -10.22
C PHE A 154 16.15 7.64 -10.26
N PRO A 155 16.88 6.52 -10.47
CA PRO A 155 18.33 6.55 -10.56
C PRO A 155 18.86 7.38 -11.73
N MET A 156 18.12 7.49 -12.83
CA MET A 156 18.47 8.34 -13.97
C MET A 156 18.18 9.80 -13.67
N LEU A 157 17.00 10.08 -13.12
CA LEU A 157 16.60 11.44 -12.71
C LEU A 157 17.57 12.00 -11.65
N ASP A 158 18.05 11.17 -10.72
CA ASP A 158 19.04 11.57 -9.72
C ASP A 158 20.37 11.99 -10.39
N LYS A 159 20.85 11.26 -11.39
CA LYS A 159 22.06 11.63 -12.13
C LYS A 159 21.91 12.92 -12.92
N GLU A 160 20.74 13.15 -13.52
CA GLU A 160 20.47 14.37 -14.27
C GLU A 160 20.41 15.62 -13.35
N SER A 161 20.10 15.42 -12.07
CA SER A 161 20.05 16.46 -11.04
C SER A 161 21.41 16.83 -10.46
N ASP A 162 22.47 16.09 -10.73
CA ASP A 162 23.83 16.30 -10.17
C ASP A 162 24.44 17.67 -10.50
N ASN A 163 23.85 18.41 -11.45
CA ASN A 163 24.29 19.75 -11.82
C ASN A 163 23.73 20.85 -10.90
N ASN A 164 22.85 20.53 -9.93
CA ASN A 164 22.32 21.49 -8.97
C ASN A 164 23.28 21.62 -7.77
N SER A 165 23.73 22.84 -7.48
CA SER A 165 24.67 23.17 -6.40
C SER A 165 24.09 22.96 -4.98
N ASN A 166 22.81 22.69 -4.85
CA ASN A 166 22.11 22.45 -3.58
C ASN A 166 21.92 20.94 -3.38
N ASP A 167 21.97 20.47 -2.14
CA ASP A 167 21.75 19.07 -1.74
C ASP A 167 20.27 18.61 -1.94
N GLU A 168 19.60 19.18 -2.95
CA GLU A 168 18.21 18.96 -3.32
C GLU A 168 18.09 18.20 -4.65
N PHE A 169 17.06 17.37 -4.76
CA PHE A 169 16.86 16.51 -5.93
C PHE A 169 16.46 17.30 -7.19
N LEU A 170 15.55 18.27 -7.10
CA LEU A 170 14.97 18.98 -8.25
C LEU A 170 14.57 20.42 -7.91
N ASP A 171 14.45 21.24 -8.97
CA ASP A 171 13.81 22.56 -8.89
C ASP A 171 12.31 22.38 -8.57
N LEU A 172 11.90 22.78 -7.38
CA LEU A 172 10.53 22.66 -6.87
C LEU A 172 9.47 23.38 -7.71
N THR A 173 9.89 24.26 -8.61
CA THR A 173 8.99 25.10 -9.42
C THR A 173 8.56 24.44 -10.74
N LYS A 174 9.21 23.37 -11.18
CA LYS A 174 8.96 22.74 -12.48
C LYS A 174 8.23 21.39 -12.32
N PRO A 175 7.23 21.09 -13.19
CA PRO A 175 6.63 19.78 -13.21
C PRO A 175 7.61 18.72 -13.72
N VAL A 176 7.57 17.54 -13.12
CA VAL A 176 8.40 16.38 -13.51
C VAL A 176 7.58 15.46 -14.40
N LYS A 177 8.08 15.20 -15.59
CA LYS A 177 7.53 14.18 -16.47
C LYS A 177 8.34 12.90 -16.29
N VAL A 178 7.74 11.92 -15.66
CA VAL A 178 8.32 10.57 -15.53
C VAL A 178 8.10 9.84 -16.86
N SER A 179 9.17 9.37 -17.49
CA SER A 179 9.08 8.63 -18.75
C SER A 179 8.19 7.40 -18.56
N GLY A 180 7.20 7.23 -19.46
CA GLY A 180 6.25 6.13 -19.36
C GLY A 180 5.01 6.40 -18.52
N CYS A 181 4.96 7.49 -17.74
CA CYS A 181 3.74 7.92 -17.05
C CYS A 181 2.89 8.84 -17.92
N SER A 182 1.57 8.62 -17.89
CA SER A 182 0.59 9.43 -18.63
C SER A 182 0.28 10.77 -17.95
N VAL A 183 0.80 11.00 -16.74
CA VAL A 183 0.59 12.21 -15.91
C VAL A 183 1.93 12.86 -15.63
N SER A 184 1.94 14.21 -15.61
CA SER A 184 3.05 15.01 -15.08
C SER A 184 2.82 15.31 -13.62
N PHE A 185 3.86 15.29 -12.81
CA PHE A 185 3.77 15.52 -11.36
C PHE A 185 4.41 16.86 -11.00
N GLN A 186 3.81 17.59 -10.06
CA GLN A 186 4.55 18.61 -9.35
C GLN A 186 5.58 17.91 -8.44
N VAL A 187 6.73 18.52 -8.21
CA VAL A 187 7.77 17.92 -7.36
C VAL A 187 7.21 17.55 -5.99
N LYS A 188 6.37 18.41 -5.39
CA LYS A 188 5.69 18.19 -4.11
C LYS A 188 4.77 16.94 -4.09
N ASP A 189 4.34 16.46 -5.27
CA ASP A 189 3.48 15.28 -5.40
C ASP A 189 4.27 13.97 -5.59
N LEU A 190 5.59 14.06 -5.73
CA LEU A 190 6.48 12.89 -5.78
C LEU A 190 6.66 12.26 -4.39
N PRO A 191 7.17 11.02 -4.31
CA PRO A 191 7.33 10.35 -3.01
C PRO A 191 8.18 11.14 -2.02
N ASP A 192 7.76 11.21 -0.75
CA ASP A 192 8.42 12.01 0.29
C ASP A 192 9.92 11.73 0.45
N LEU A 193 10.35 10.51 0.14
CA LEU A 193 11.74 10.06 0.31
C LEU A 193 12.73 10.86 -0.55
N ILE A 194 12.29 11.49 -1.63
CA ILE A 194 13.14 12.33 -2.48
C ILE A 194 13.27 13.78 -1.97
N HIS A 195 12.41 14.19 -1.02
CA HIS A 195 12.46 15.52 -0.42
C HIS A 195 13.47 15.62 0.74
N PHE A 196 14.03 14.49 1.17
CA PHE A 196 15.17 14.50 2.08
C PHE A 196 16.43 14.96 1.35
N PRO A 197 17.39 15.60 2.06
CA PRO A 197 18.69 15.94 1.48
C PRO A 197 19.34 14.73 0.82
N ARG A 198 19.95 14.88 -0.35
CA ARG A 198 20.62 13.79 -1.08
C ARG A 198 21.74 13.13 -0.28
N SER A 199 22.38 13.90 0.60
CA SER A 199 23.38 13.41 1.56
C SER A 199 22.79 12.52 2.66
N SER A 200 21.47 12.58 2.90
CA SER A 200 20.80 11.85 3.98
C SER A 200 20.77 10.33 3.75
N GLU A 201 20.72 9.59 4.84
CA GLU A 201 20.59 8.13 4.80
C GLU A 201 19.22 7.69 4.21
N VAL A 202 18.18 8.47 4.40
CA VAL A 202 16.83 8.21 3.86
C VAL A 202 16.86 8.22 2.34
N TYR A 203 17.35 9.31 1.75
CA TYR A 203 17.46 9.47 0.30
C TYR A 203 18.34 8.37 -0.32
N LYS A 204 19.52 8.16 0.24
CA LYS A 204 20.48 7.13 -0.24
C LYS A 204 19.88 5.73 -0.17
N SER A 205 19.19 5.40 0.92
CA SER A 205 18.53 4.09 1.05
C SER A 205 17.44 3.90 -0.02
N TYR A 206 16.65 4.93 -0.32
CA TYR A 206 15.65 4.84 -1.38
C TYR A 206 16.29 4.71 -2.77
N LEU A 207 17.30 5.50 -3.06
CA LEU A 207 18.04 5.43 -4.32
C LEU A 207 18.66 4.04 -4.55
N ASP A 208 19.27 3.44 -3.52
CA ASP A 208 19.84 2.10 -3.60
C ASP A 208 18.80 1.03 -3.89
N VAL A 209 17.62 1.12 -3.24
CA VAL A 209 16.51 0.22 -3.48
C VAL A 209 16.01 0.36 -4.92
N CYS A 210 15.90 1.58 -5.44
CA CYS A 210 15.49 1.84 -6.82
C CYS A 210 16.53 1.31 -7.84
N LYS A 211 17.83 1.43 -7.56
CA LYS A 211 18.88 0.83 -8.38
C LYS A 211 18.76 -0.70 -8.41
N ALA A 212 18.55 -1.33 -7.25
CA ALA A 212 18.42 -2.77 -7.14
C ALA A 212 17.14 -3.30 -7.83
N LEU A 213 16.07 -2.50 -7.86
CA LEU A 213 14.80 -2.86 -8.49
C LEU A 213 14.96 -3.13 -10.00
N SER A 214 15.83 -2.42 -10.70
CA SER A 214 16.07 -2.65 -12.13
C SER A 214 16.81 -3.96 -12.45
N LEU A 215 17.37 -4.62 -11.44
CA LEU A 215 18.18 -5.84 -11.58
C LEU A 215 17.41 -7.13 -11.26
N VAL A 216 16.15 -7.04 -10.83
CA VAL A 216 15.35 -8.24 -10.51
C VAL A 216 14.79 -8.89 -11.78
N ASP A 217 14.51 -10.19 -11.72
CA ASP A 217 13.92 -10.90 -12.86
C ASP A 217 12.44 -10.53 -13.07
N VAL A 218 11.68 -10.36 -11.97
CA VAL A 218 10.24 -10.17 -12.01
C VAL A 218 9.77 -9.13 -10.99
N VAL A 219 8.93 -8.21 -11.42
CA VAL A 219 8.11 -7.37 -10.53
C VAL A 219 6.66 -7.86 -10.57
N ILE A 220 6.18 -8.37 -9.45
CA ILE A 220 4.80 -8.77 -9.22
C ILE A 220 4.05 -7.53 -8.76
N LEU A 221 3.16 -7.00 -9.60
CA LEU A 221 2.56 -5.69 -9.42
C LEU A 221 1.09 -5.80 -9.01
N ASN A 222 0.71 -5.12 -7.92
CA ASN A 222 -0.69 -5.02 -7.50
C ASN A 222 -1.45 -3.95 -8.31
N SER A 223 -1.54 -4.13 -9.62
CA SER A 223 -2.31 -3.31 -10.54
C SER A 223 -2.87 -4.19 -11.66
N PHE A 224 -3.69 -3.63 -12.55
CA PHE A 224 -4.28 -4.34 -13.67
C PHE A 224 -4.40 -3.46 -14.92
N ASN A 225 -4.52 -4.07 -16.11
CA ASN A 225 -4.40 -3.35 -17.37
C ASN A 225 -5.42 -2.23 -17.57
N SER A 226 -6.66 -2.39 -17.13
CA SER A 226 -7.67 -1.33 -17.28
C SER A 226 -7.45 -0.14 -16.32
N LEU A 227 -6.63 -0.31 -15.29
CA LEU A 227 -6.27 0.75 -14.35
C LEU A 227 -5.05 1.56 -14.83
N GLU A 228 -3.94 0.87 -15.14
CA GLU A 228 -2.66 1.51 -15.48
C GLU A 228 -1.96 0.85 -16.69
N GLY A 229 -2.73 0.33 -17.66
CA GLY A 229 -2.20 -0.45 -18.78
C GLY A 229 -1.18 0.30 -19.64
N ASP A 230 -1.39 1.59 -19.88
CA ASP A 230 -0.46 2.43 -20.65
C ASP A 230 0.91 2.53 -19.97
N THR A 231 0.91 2.76 -18.67
CA THR A 231 2.15 2.81 -17.85
C THR A 231 2.83 1.44 -17.81
N ILE A 232 2.06 0.36 -17.56
CA ILE A 232 2.57 -1.02 -17.58
C ILE A 232 3.20 -1.33 -18.93
N GLY A 233 2.48 -1.02 -20.03
CA GLY A 233 2.97 -1.23 -21.38
C GLY A 233 4.23 -0.42 -21.71
N SER A 234 4.36 0.79 -21.16
CA SER A 234 5.56 1.61 -21.32
C SER A 234 6.77 1.01 -20.60
N ILE A 235 6.60 0.54 -19.36
CA ILE A 235 7.66 -0.15 -18.62
C ILE A 235 8.13 -1.41 -19.37
N GLN A 236 7.18 -2.21 -19.88
CA GLN A 236 7.49 -3.46 -20.56
C GLN A 236 8.23 -3.28 -21.91
N LYS A 237 8.17 -2.08 -22.52
CA LYS A 237 8.93 -1.75 -23.74
C LYS A 237 10.40 -1.45 -23.47
N GLU A 238 10.74 -1.08 -22.25
CA GLU A 238 12.12 -0.81 -21.84
C GLU A 238 12.91 -2.12 -21.72
N LYS A 239 13.92 -2.31 -22.56
CA LYS A 239 14.71 -3.56 -22.62
C LYS A 239 15.45 -3.88 -21.32
N THR A 240 15.75 -2.88 -20.52
CA THR A 240 16.48 -3.00 -19.25
C THR A 240 15.56 -3.13 -18.05
N ALA A 241 14.24 -2.99 -18.24
CA ALA A 241 13.29 -3.13 -17.16
C ALA A 241 13.05 -4.62 -16.80
N PRO A 242 12.76 -4.92 -15.54
CA PRO A 242 12.35 -6.26 -15.12
C PRO A 242 11.03 -6.66 -15.79
N PHE A 243 10.77 -7.98 -15.87
CA PHE A 243 9.46 -8.45 -16.33
C PHE A 243 8.38 -8.05 -15.33
N VAL A 244 7.43 -7.20 -15.75
CA VAL A 244 6.32 -6.75 -14.92
C VAL A 244 5.13 -7.68 -15.07
N CYS A 245 4.62 -8.22 -13.96
CA CYS A 245 3.49 -9.13 -13.90
C CYS A 245 2.32 -8.46 -13.15
N PRO A 246 1.36 -7.80 -13.84
CA PRO A 246 0.23 -7.13 -13.22
C PRO A 246 -0.84 -8.15 -12.81
N ILE A 247 -0.91 -8.45 -11.54
CA ILE A 247 -1.79 -9.48 -10.97
C ILE A 247 -2.95 -8.91 -10.15
N GLY A 248 -3.02 -7.58 -10.03
CA GLY A 248 -4.02 -6.91 -9.19
C GLY A 248 -5.46 -7.04 -9.74
N PRO A 249 -6.42 -6.57 -8.98
CA PRO A 249 -6.25 -6.05 -7.62
C PRO A 249 -6.06 -7.18 -6.58
N ILE A 250 -5.11 -7.02 -5.70
CA ILE A 250 -4.97 -7.83 -4.48
C ILE A 250 -5.49 -6.98 -3.35
N ILE A 251 -6.52 -7.44 -2.70
CA ILE A 251 -7.11 -6.84 -1.50
C ILE A 251 -7.17 -7.87 -0.38
N GLN A 252 -7.26 -7.41 0.84
CA GLN A 252 -7.49 -8.26 1.99
C GLN A 252 -8.85 -8.94 1.86
N THR A 253 -8.94 -10.23 2.17
CA THR A 253 -10.17 -11.02 2.01
C THR A 253 -10.93 -11.22 3.32
N GLU A 254 -10.30 -10.98 4.46
CA GLU A 254 -10.88 -11.19 5.78
C GLU A 254 -10.52 -10.05 6.72
N SER A 255 -11.49 -9.56 7.49
CA SER A 255 -11.27 -8.58 8.55
C SER A 255 -11.25 -9.23 9.94
N GLY A 256 -10.27 -8.87 10.77
CA GLY A 256 -9.89 -9.63 11.95
C GLY A 256 -10.57 -9.26 13.29
N ASN A 257 -11.62 -8.41 13.36
CA ASN A 257 -12.27 -8.06 14.63
C ASN A 257 -13.79 -8.11 14.53
N GLU A 258 -14.40 -9.19 14.97
CA GLU A 258 -15.84 -9.44 14.88
C GLU A 258 -16.70 -8.43 15.66
N ALA A 259 -16.24 -7.90 16.80
CA ALA A 259 -17.04 -6.97 17.61
C ALA A 259 -17.25 -5.63 16.89
N ASN A 260 -16.16 -5.01 16.42
CA ASN A 260 -16.22 -3.74 15.65
C ASN A 260 -16.93 -3.94 14.32
N LYS A 261 -16.80 -5.12 13.70
CA LYS A 261 -17.52 -5.47 12.47
C LYS A 261 -19.03 -5.40 12.68
N LEU A 262 -19.53 -6.00 13.75
CA LEU A 262 -20.98 -6.01 14.06
C LEU A 262 -21.51 -4.58 14.31
N GLU A 263 -20.78 -3.73 15.03
CA GLU A 263 -21.20 -2.36 15.31
C GLU A 263 -21.26 -1.51 14.04
N CYS A 264 -20.19 -1.48 13.24
CA CYS A 264 -20.11 -0.71 12.01
C CYS A 264 -21.20 -1.12 11.01
N VAL A 265 -21.36 -2.43 10.79
CA VAL A 265 -22.34 -2.96 9.83
C VAL A 265 -23.76 -2.64 10.29
N ARG A 266 -24.10 -2.89 11.56
CA ARG A 266 -25.44 -2.54 12.11
C ARG A 266 -25.76 -1.06 12.00
N TRP A 267 -24.76 -0.19 12.22
CA TRP A 267 -24.98 1.25 12.07
C TRP A 267 -25.23 1.60 10.60
N LEU A 268 -24.45 1.03 9.66
CA LEU A 268 -24.60 1.24 8.21
C LEU A 268 -25.95 0.71 7.67
N GLU A 269 -26.45 -0.42 8.16
CA GLU A 269 -27.75 -0.98 7.78
C GLU A 269 -28.92 -0.01 8.02
N ASN A 270 -28.78 0.89 8.99
CA ASN A 270 -29.77 1.92 9.31
C ASN A 270 -29.58 3.22 8.52
N GLN A 271 -28.64 3.28 7.57
CA GLN A 271 -28.37 4.49 6.78
C GLN A 271 -28.92 4.35 5.35
N PRO A 272 -29.38 5.46 4.75
CA PRO A 272 -29.81 5.46 3.36
C PRO A 272 -28.69 5.02 2.39
N PRO A 273 -29.04 4.46 1.23
CA PRO A 273 -28.05 4.08 0.23
C PRO A 273 -27.16 5.26 -0.20
N LYS A 274 -25.84 5.03 -0.28
CA LYS A 274 -24.83 6.00 -0.74
C LYS A 274 -24.79 7.33 0.03
N SER A 275 -25.25 7.33 1.31
CA SER A 275 -25.34 8.54 2.12
C SER A 275 -24.21 8.73 3.13
N VAL A 276 -23.37 7.73 3.35
CA VAL A 276 -22.33 7.73 4.37
C VAL A 276 -20.95 8.03 3.76
N LEU A 277 -20.27 9.02 4.32
CA LEU A 277 -18.84 9.25 4.09
C LEU A 277 -18.04 8.36 5.06
N TYR A 278 -17.24 7.44 4.53
CA TYR A 278 -16.28 6.70 5.30
C TYR A 278 -14.97 7.49 5.41
N ILE A 279 -14.33 7.54 6.60
CA ILE A 279 -13.08 8.26 6.83
C ILE A 279 -12.07 7.33 7.50
N CYS A 280 -10.92 7.09 6.85
CA CYS A 280 -9.83 6.30 7.41
C CYS A 280 -8.48 6.67 6.78
N PHE A 281 -7.45 6.84 7.60
CA PHE A 281 -6.10 7.22 7.18
C PHE A 281 -5.11 6.03 7.19
N GLY A 282 -5.63 4.79 7.15
CA GLY A 282 -4.84 3.56 7.09
C GLY A 282 -4.16 3.20 8.42
N SER A 283 -3.32 2.16 8.38
CA SER A 283 -2.63 1.63 9.57
C SER A 283 -1.27 2.27 9.82
N GLY A 284 -0.64 2.85 8.79
CA GLY A 284 0.74 3.33 8.83
C GLY A 284 0.90 4.79 9.22
N GLY A 285 -0.17 5.59 9.17
CA GLY A 285 -0.11 7.03 9.40
C GLY A 285 -1.20 7.56 10.30
N THR A 286 -1.04 8.82 10.66
CA THR A 286 -2.05 9.60 11.40
C THR A 286 -1.93 11.07 11.02
N ILE A 287 -3.00 11.82 11.23
CA ILE A 287 -3.07 13.27 10.97
C ILE A 287 -2.60 14.06 12.19
N SER A 288 -2.26 15.35 11.99
CA SER A 288 -1.99 16.26 13.10
C SER A 288 -3.26 16.57 13.89
N HIS A 289 -3.11 17.05 15.14
CA HIS A 289 -4.27 17.45 15.95
C HIS A 289 -5.02 18.63 15.33
N GLU A 290 -4.31 19.55 14.68
CA GLU A 290 -4.92 20.67 13.96
C GLU A 290 -5.78 20.16 12.80
N GLN A 291 -5.25 19.23 11.98
CA GLN A 291 -6.00 18.64 10.87
C GLN A 291 -7.19 17.82 11.35
N LEU A 292 -7.05 17.11 12.49
CA LEU A 292 -8.15 16.39 13.12
C LEU A 292 -9.31 17.32 13.45
N ASN A 293 -9.01 18.46 14.09
CA ASN A 293 -10.02 19.46 14.45
C ASN A 293 -10.73 20.04 13.23
N GLU A 294 -9.98 20.36 12.17
CA GLU A 294 -10.58 20.89 10.94
C GLU A 294 -11.49 19.86 10.26
N ILE A 295 -11.11 18.59 10.23
CA ILE A 295 -11.96 17.51 9.72
C ILE A 295 -13.20 17.35 10.60
N ALA A 296 -13.06 17.32 11.92
CA ALA A 296 -14.21 17.19 12.84
C ALA A 296 -15.22 18.30 12.62
N HIS A 297 -14.78 19.56 12.62
CA HIS A 297 -15.67 20.69 12.36
C HIS A 297 -16.26 20.68 10.95
N GLY A 298 -15.47 20.29 9.94
CA GLY A 298 -15.98 20.15 8.56
C GLY A 298 -17.06 19.07 8.44
N LEU A 299 -16.94 17.94 9.12
CA LEU A 299 -17.94 16.89 9.18
C LEU A 299 -19.24 17.38 9.83
N GLU A 300 -19.14 18.04 10.98
CA GLU A 300 -20.28 18.62 11.68
C GLU A 300 -21.02 19.64 10.79
N LEU A 301 -20.28 20.57 10.17
CA LEU A 301 -20.84 21.61 9.31
C LEU A 301 -21.38 21.09 7.98
N SER A 302 -20.88 19.99 7.47
CA SER A 302 -21.34 19.39 6.22
C SER A 302 -22.77 18.83 6.31
N GLY A 303 -23.21 18.44 7.49
CA GLY A 303 -24.48 17.78 7.73
C GLY A 303 -24.57 16.35 7.17
N HIS A 304 -23.52 15.82 6.52
CA HIS A 304 -23.51 14.48 5.96
C HIS A 304 -23.30 13.41 7.02
N ARG A 305 -23.84 12.23 6.77
CA ARG A 305 -23.57 11.05 7.59
C ARG A 305 -22.15 10.59 7.39
N PHE A 306 -21.48 10.16 8.48
CA PHE A 306 -20.11 9.68 8.40
C PHE A 306 -19.83 8.50 9.33
N LEU A 307 -18.85 7.67 8.93
CA LEU A 307 -18.21 6.67 9.76
C LEU A 307 -16.72 6.96 9.75
N TRP A 308 -16.18 7.33 10.91
CA TRP A 308 -14.79 7.78 11.04
C TRP A 308 -13.97 6.84 11.92
N VAL A 309 -12.94 6.21 11.34
CA VAL A 309 -11.94 5.45 12.10
C VAL A 309 -10.90 6.43 12.63
N LEU A 310 -10.92 6.65 13.92
CA LEU A 310 -10.10 7.65 14.59
C LEU A 310 -8.90 6.99 15.27
N ARG A 311 -7.70 7.52 15.00
CA ARG A 311 -6.44 7.17 15.65
C ARG A 311 -5.88 8.39 16.39
N PRO A 312 -5.07 8.19 17.45
CA PRO A 312 -4.40 9.31 18.12
C PRO A 312 -3.62 10.15 17.10
N PRO A 313 -3.76 11.49 17.13
CA PRO A 313 -3.03 12.37 16.22
C PRO A 313 -1.53 12.39 16.56
N SER A 314 -0.70 12.70 15.55
CA SER A 314 0.73 12.91 15.72
C SER A 314 1.22 14.03 14.80
N LYS A 315 2.26 14.75 15.25
CA LYS A 315 2.96 15.72 14.39
C LYS A 315 3.79 15.05 13.29
N ILE A 316 4.12 13.78 13.48
CA ILE A 316 4.85 12.96 12.50
C ILE A 316 3.83 12.03 11.84
N SER A 317 3.49 12.29 10.59
CA SER A 317 2.48 11.52 9.85
C SER A 317 2.80 10.03 9.74
N GLU A 318 4.09 9.65 9.71
CA GLU A 318 4.59 8.26 9.61
C GLU A 318 4.69 7.54 10.96
N SER A 319 4.31 8.17 12.07
CA SER A 319 4.49 7.61 13.42
C SER A 319 3.76 6.30 13.65
N GLY A 320 2.73 6.02 12.87
CA GLY A 320 1.96 4.77 12.96
C GLY A 320 2.76 3.49 12.69
N TYR A 321 3.90 3.58 11.99
CA TYR A 321 4.79 2.43 11.76
C TYR A 321 5.69 2.10 12.96
N LEU A 322 5.98 3.08 13.81
CA LEU A 322 7.01 2.97 14.85
C LEU A 322 6.49 3.08 16.28
N ILE A 323 5.32 3.66 16.48
CA ILE A 323 4.80 3.98 17.79
C ILE A 323 3.55 3.14 18.08
N VAL A 324 3.72 2.12 18.90
CA VAL A 324 2.62 1.60 19.73
C VAL A 324 2.46 2.62 20.86
N THR A 325 1.66 3.67 20.61
CA THR A 325 1.29 4.60 21.69
C THR A 325 0.51 3.83 22.74
N LYS A 326 0.94 3.95 23.97
CA LYS A 326 0.24 3.47 25.15
C LYS A 326 -1.20 4.02 25.14
N ASN A 327 -2.17 3.14 25.34
CA ASN A 327 -3.50 3.28 25.94
C ASN A 327 -4.24 4.65 25.90
N ASP A 328 -3.93 5.57 25.01
CA ASP A 328 -4.64 6.83 24.88
C ASP A 328 -5.96 6.55 24.10
N ASP A 329 -7.08 6.92 24.68
CA ASP A 329 -8.36 6.85 23.98
C ASP A 329 -8.37 7.89 22.84
N PRO A 330 -8.45 7.48 21.57
CA PRO A 330 -8.47 8.43 20.45
C PRO A 330 -9.62 9.44 20.53
N LEU A 331 -10.71 9.11 21.22
CA LEU A 331 -11.88 9.98 21.36
C LEU A 331 -11.60 11.25 22.18
N GLU A 332 -10.60 11.23 23.06
CA GLU A 332 -10.19 12.40 23.87
C GLU A 332 -9.62 13.54 23.02
N TYR A 333 -9.15 13.24 21.80
CA TYR A 333 -8.61 14.25 20.88
C TYR A 333 -9.66 14.99 20.07
N LEU A 334 -10.93 14.56 20.11
CA LEU A 334 -12.02 15.23 19.42
C LEU A 334 -12.37 16.57 20.07
N PRO A 335 -12.86 17.56 19.28
CA PRO A 335 -13.35 18.82 19.83
C PRO A 335 -14.41 18.57 20.90
N SER A 336 -14.37 19.35 21.99
CA SER A 336 -15.29 19.21 23.12
C SER A 336 -16.75 19.18 22.64
N GLY A 337 -17.50 18.17 23.07
CA GLY A 337 -18.92 17.98 22.74
C GLY A 337 -19.19 17.49 21.30
N PHE A 338 -18.17 17.20 20.48
CA PHE A 338 -18.34 16.75 19.09
C PHE A 338 -19.27 15.54 18.98
N LEU A 339 -19.06 14.47 19.75
CA LEU A 339 -19.86 13.26 19.72
C LEU A 339 -21.35 13.53 20.07
N ASN A 340 -21.60 14.48 20.98
CA ASN A 340 -22.97 14.86 21.34
C ASN A 340 -23.66 15.65 20.22
N ARG A 341 -22.96 16.59 19.59
CA ARG A 341 -23.50 17.41 18.49
C ARG A 341 -23.74 16.62 17.22
N THR A 342 -22.93 15.59 16.97
CA THR A 342 -23.05 14.70 15.79
C THR A 342 -23.81 13.40 16.07
N LYS A 343 -24.45 13.30 17.23
CA LYS A 343 -25.28 12.14 17.61
C LYS A 343 -26.36 11.88 16.55
N GLY A 344 -26.38 10.68 15.99
CA GLY A 344 -27.30 10.31 14.90
C GLY A 344 -26.84 10.73 13.49
N GLN A 345 -25.83 11.59 13.36
CA GLN A 345 -25.20 11.94 12.10
C GLN A 345 -24.00 11.05 11.80
N GLY A 346 -23.16 10.74 12.78
CA GLY A 346 -21.93 10.01 12.61
C GLY A 346 -21.67 8.90 13.63
N LEU A 347 -20.83 7.96 13.23
CA LEU A 347 -20.21 6.95 14.09
C LEU A 347 -18.69 7.15 14.08
N VAL A 348 -18.10 7.34 15.26
CA VAL A 348 -16.64 7.37 15.41
C VAL A 348 -16.18 6.05 16.04
N VAL A 349 -15.26 5.37 15.38
CA VAL A 349 -14.72 4.06 15.80
C VAL A 349 -13.25 4.22 16.18
N PRO A 350 -12.87 3.90 17.43
CA PRO A 350 -11.46 4.00 17.84
C PRO A 350 -10.58 2.98 17.14
N SER A 351 -9.43 3.43 16.67
CA SER A 351 -8.27 2.68 16.23
C SER A 351 -8.45 1.81 14.98
N TRP A 352 -9.49 0.98 14.87
CA TRP A 352 -9.64 0.04 13.76
C TRP A 352 -11.13 -0.28 13.44
N ALA A 353 -11.43 -0.43 12.14
CA ALA A 353 -12.74 -0.87 11.65
C ALA A 353 -12.59 -1.82 10.44
N PRO A 354 -13.62 -2.64 10.13
CA PRO A 354 -13.62 -3.59 9.01
C PRO A 354 -13.79 -2.85 7.67
N GLN A 355 -12.71 -2.29 7.14
CA GLN A 355 -12.71 -1.38 5.98
C GLN A 355 -13.39 -1.99 4.75
N ILE A 356 -13.15 -3.26 4.48
CA ILE A 356 -13.71 -3.94 3.30
C ILE A 356 -15.22 -4.03 3.39
N GLU A 357 -15.74 -4.46 4.54
CA GLU A 357 -17.18 -4.56 4.77
C GLU A 357 -17.87 -3.19 4.72
N ILE A 358 -17.19 -2.15 5.25
CA ILE A 358 -17.68 -0.77 5.20
C ILE A 358 -17.72 -0.27 3.75
N LEU A 359 -16.65 -0.48 2.98
CA LEU A 359 -16.60 -0.06 1.57
C LEU A 359 -17.58 -0.86 0.70
N ALA A 360 -17.77 -2.14 0.98
CA ALA A 360 -18.74 -3.00 0.28
C ALA A 360 -20.19 -2.65 0.61
N HIS A 361 -20.45 -1.94 1.71
CA HIS A 361 -21.83 -1.67 2.17
C HIS A 361 -22.56 -0.68 1.27
N GLY A 362 -23.83 -0.98 0.97
CA GLY A 362 -24.67 -0.17 0.08
C GLY A 362 -24.85 1.29 0.50
N SER A 363 -24.73 1.60 1.79
CA SER A 363 -24.86 2.95 2.35
C SER A 363 -23.59 3.79 2.22
N THR A 364 -22.41 3.19 1.96
CA THR A 364 -21.17 3.92 1.78
C THR A 364 -21.18 4.66 0.45
N GLY A 365 -21.11 5.99 0.50
CA GLY A 365 -21.22 6.88 -0.66
C GLY A 365 -19.89 7.42 -1.17
N ALA A 366 -18.92 7.66 -0.26
CA ALA A 366 -17.59 8.15 -0.58
C ALA A 366 -16.59 7.73 0.52
N PHE A 367 -15.29 7.79 0.22
CA PHE A 367 -14.21 7.47 1.14
C PHE A 367 -13.19 8.60 1.21
N LEU A 368 -13.11 9.28 2.37
CA LEU A 368 -12.03 10.22 2.65
C LEU A 368 -10.80 9.41 3.08
N SER A 369 -9.79 9.39 2.21
CA SER A 369 -8.65 8.49 2.29
C SER A 369 -7.32 9.22 2.18
N HIS A 370 -6.31 8.66 2.85
CA HIS A 370 -4.90 9.04 2.67
C HIS A 370 -4.30 8.65 1.31
N CYS A 371 -5.05 7.99 0.44
CA CYS A 371 -4.60 7.52 -0.89
C CYS A 371 -3.50 6.45 -0.87
N GLY A 372 -3.30 5.73 0.24
CA GLY A 372 -2.45 4.54 0.24
C GLY A 372 -3.01 3.48 -0.72
N TRP A 373 -2.11 2.84 -1.51
CA TRP A 373 -2.49 2.01 -2.64
C TRP A 373 -3.50 0.90 -2.31
N SER A 374 -3.28 0.15 -1.21
CA SER A 374 -4.20 -0.93 -0.83
C SER A 374 -5.61 -0.41 -0.54
N SER A 375 -5.73 0.67 0.26
CA SER A 375 -7.03 1.28 0.59
C SER A 375 -7.73 1.86 -0.65
N ALA A 376 -6.97 2.42 -1.59
CA ALA A 376 -7.53 2.92 -2.85
C ALA A 376 -8.03 1.77 -3.73
N MET A 377 -7.30 0.65 -3.81
CA MET A 377 -7.75 -0.55 -4.52
C MET A 377 -9.03 -1.12 -3.92
N GLU A 378 -9.12 -1.21 -2.60
CA GLU A 378 -10.33 -1.63 -1.90
C GLU A 378 -11.52 -0.70 -2.22
N SER A 379 -11.30 0.62 -2.23
CA SER A 379 -12.32 1.60 -2.60
C SER A 379 -12.79 1.45 -4.04
N ILE A 380 -11.86 1.33 -4.99
CA ILE A 380 -12.15 1.19 -6.42
C ILE A 380 -12.92 -0.10 -6.69
N ILE A 381 -12.51 -1.23 -6.11
CA ILE A 381 -13.19 -2.52 -6.28
C ILE A 381 -14.64 -2.46 -5.82
N HIS A 382 -14.91 -1.76 -4.73
CA HIS A 382 -16.28 -1.60 -4.22
C HIS A 382 -17.05 -0.43 -4.86
N GLY A 383 -16.47 0.23 -5.87
CA GLY A 383 -17.13 1.31 -6.61
C GLY A 383 -17.39 2.55 -5.76
N VAL A 384 -16.55 2.80 -4.74
CA VAL A 384 -16.65 3.93 -3.83
C VAL A 384 -15.68 5.03 -4.25
N PRO A 385 -16.15 6.24 -4.61
CA PRO A 385 -15.29 7.36 -4.99
C PRO A 385 -14.48 7.90 -3.81
N ILE A 386 -13.31 8.48 -4.07
CA ILE A 386 -12.34 8.88 -3.06
C ILE A 386 -12.34 10.42 -2.90
N ILE A 387 -12.28 10.90 -1.65
CA ILE A 387 -11.78 12.23 -1.31
C ILE A 387 -10.30 12.06 -0.95
N ALA A 388 -9.41 12.64 -1.74
CA ALA A 388 -7.98 12.45 -1.60
C ALA A 388 -7.37 13.43 -0.61
N LEU A 389 -6.88 12.92 0.53
CA LEU A 389 -6.12 13.64 1.55
C LEU A 389 -4.82 12.88 1.85
N PRO A 390 -3.82 12.94 0.94
CA PRO A 390 -2.58 12.19 1.10
C PRO A 390 -1.75 12.69 2.27
N LEU A 391 -1.06 11.79 2.98
CA LEU A 391 -0.25 12.09 4.14
C LEU A 391 1.25 12.02 3.85
N PHE A 392 1.77 10.86 3.38
CA PHE A 392 3.20 10.58 3.20
C PHE A 392 3.45 9.52 2.11
N ALA A 393 4.69 9.14 1.92
CA ALA A 393 5.16 8.16 0.93
C ALA A 393 4.74 8.53 -0.52
N GLU A 394 4.28 7.57 -1.30
CA GLU A 394 3.80 7.79 -2.67
C GLU A 394 2.34 8.27 -2.75
N GLN A 395 1.70 8.55 -1.60
CA GLN A 395 0.27 8.86 -1.54
C GLN A 395 -0.14 10.13 -2.31
N ARG A 396 0.73 11.15 -2.36
CA ARG A 396 0.48 12.37 -3.17
C ARG A 396 0.50 12.05 -4.66
N MET A 397 1.43 11.19 -5.08
CA MET A 397 1.52 10.68 -6.45
C MET A 397 0.28 9.87 -6.82
N ASN A 398 -0.18 8.98 -5.93
CA ASN A 398 -1.42 8.24 -6.09
C ASN A 398 -2.63 9.18 -6.18
N ALA A 399 -2.69 10.21 -5.33
CA ALA A 399 -3.77 11.18 -5.36
C ALA A 399 -3.84 11.91 -6.71
N THR A 400 -2.70 12.31 -7.30
CA THR A 400 -2.64 12.89 -8.65
C THR A 400 -3.15 11.90 -9.71
N LEU A 401 -2.72 10.65 -9.64
CA LEU A 401 -3.22 9.58 -10.52
C LEU A 401 -4.76 9.45 -10.43
N PHE A 402 -5.31 9.41 -9.22
CA PHE A 402 -6.75 9.20 -9.00
C PHE A 402 -7.60 10.40 -9.40
N THR A 403 -7.10 11.62 -9.20
CA THR A 403 -7.85 12.84 -9.54
C THR A 403 -7.69 13.23 -11.01
N ASP A 404 -6.46 13.20 -11.54
CA ASP A 404 -6.14 13.84 -12.82
C ASP A 404 -6.26 12.87 -14.00
N LEU A 405 -5.90 11.61 -13.82
CA LEU A 405 -5.96 10.60 -14.87
C LEU A 405 -7.18 9.69 -14.75
N LEU A 406 -7.34 9.01 -13.62
CA LEU A 406 -8.38 8.00 -13.46
C LEU A 406 -9.75 8.59 -13.21
N LYS A 407 -9.84 9.83 -12.71
CA LYS A 407 -11.09 10.54 -12.39
C LYS A 407 -12.00 9.78 -11.41
N VAL A 408 -11.39 9.13 -10.41
CA VAL A 408 -12.09 8.37 -9.34
C VAL A 408 -12.03 9.06 -7.99
N ALA A 409 -11.39 10.25 -7.93
CA ALA A 409 -11.23 11.01 -6.71
C ALA A 409 -11.42 12.51 -6.93
N LEU A 410 -11.79 13.22 -5.86
CA LEU A 410 -11.71 14.67 -5.75
C LEU A 410 -10.71 15.06 -4.67
N ARG A 411 -10.02 16.20 -4.84
CA ARG A 411 -9.22 16.84 -3.79
C ARG A 411 -9.96 18.03 -3.20
N PRO A 412 -9.72 18.38 -1.92
CA PRO A 412 -10.01 19.71 -1.42
C PRO A 412 -9.37 20.76 -2.35
N GLU A 413 -10.09 21.83 -2.66
CA GLU A 413 -9.56 22.90 -3.49
C GLU A 413 -8.34 23.51 -2.79
N GLN A 414 -7.25 23.67 -3.52
CA GLN A 414 -6.11 24.46 -3.07
C GLN A 414 -6.54 25.93 -3.19
N GLY A 415 -7.29 26.44 -2.19
CA GLY A 415 -7.36 27.86 -1.90
C GLY A 415 -6.11 28.26 -1.11
N ASP A 416 -6.04 29.50 -0.64
CA ASP A 416 -4.98 29.94 0.26
C ASP A 416 -4.85 28.92 1.42
N ALA A 417 -4.11 27.84 1.13
CA ALA A 417 -3.79 26.83 2.12
C ALA A 417 -3.05 27.60 3.21
N ASP A 418 -3.44 27.40 4.44
CA ASP A 418 -2.64 27.82 5.58
C ASP A 418 -1.19 27.46 5.26
N GLU A 419 -0.26 28.36 5.54
CA GLU A 419 1.19 28.19 5.29
C GLU A 419 1.71 26.82 5.79
N ASN A 420 0.95 26.15 6.64
CA ASN A 420 1.21 24.83 7.22
C ASN A 420 0.65 23.63 6.40
N GLY A 421 -0.03 23.86 5.27
CA GLY A 421 -0.59 22.79 4.43
C GLY A 421 -1.82 22.07 5.02
N ILE A 422 -2.51 22.66 6.01
CA ILE A 422 -3.71 22.12 6.63
C ILE A 422 -4.92 22.39 5.74
N VAL A 423 -5.72 21.35 5.51
CA VAL A 423 -7.02 21.46 4.84
C VAL A 423 -8.04 22.00 5.83
N THR A 424 -8.56 23.20 5.55
CA THR A 424 -9.50 23.89 6.45
C THR A 424 -10.87 23.23 6.44
N ARG A 425 -11.66 23.45 7.51
CA ARG A 425 -13.05 22.96 7.64
C ARG A 425 -13.92 23.34 6.46
N ASP A 426 -13.77 24.53 5.92
CA ASP A 426 -14.55 24.99 4.76
C ASP A 426 -14.20 24.22 3.50
N GLN A 427 -12.91 23.91 3.28
CA GLN A 427 -12.47 23.05 2.18
C GLN A 427 -12.98 21.59 2.37
N VAL A 428 -12.98 21.08 3.61
CA VAL A 428 -13.59 19.79 3.93
C VAL A 428 -15.08 19.78 3.60
N VAL A 429 -15.85 20.80 4.01
CA VAL A 429 -17.27 20.93 3.67
C VAL A 429 -17.47 20.95 2.16
N LYS A 430 -16.70 21.79 1.45
CA LYS A 430 -16.83 21.94 -0.01
C LYS A 430 -16.59 20.62 -0.73
N VAL A 431 -15.51 19.90 -0.42
CA VAL A 431 -15.18 18.63 -1.11
C VAL A 431 -16.19 17.53 -0.79
N ILE A 432 -16.71 17.48 0.45
CA ILE A 432 -17.78 16.55 0.82
C ILE A 432 -19.03 16.82 -0.02
N LYS A 433 -19.49 18.07 -0.11
CA LYS A 433 -20.66 18.42 -0.92
C LYS A 433 -20.43 18.13 -2.40
N ARG A 434 -19.25 18.45 -2.93
CA ARG A 434 -18.91 18.15 -4.33
C ARG A 434 -19.05 16.66 -4.63
N ILE A 435 -18.48 15.78 -3.81
CA ILE A 435 -18.49 14.34 -4.09
C ILE A 435 -19.86 13.69 -3.78
N MET A 436 -20.59 14.21 -2.80
CA MET A 436 -21.85 13.59 -2.34
C MET A 436 -23.09 14.10 -3.09
N GLU A 437 -23.11 15.39 -3.52
CA GLU A 437 -24.33 16.06 -3.99
C GLU A 437 -24.25 16.56 -5.44
N SER A 438 -23.04 16.81 -6.00
CA SER A 438 -22.91 17.48 -7.30
C SER A 438 -22.90 16.52 -8.49
N ASP A 439 -23.10 17.07 -9.70
CA ASP A 439 -22.94 16.36 -10.96
C ASP A 439 -21.51 15.84 -11.14
N GLU A 440 -20.50 16.61 -10.70
CA GLU A 440 -19.11 16.16 -10.71
C GLU A 440 -18.92 14.89 -9.87
N GLY A 441 -19.53 14.84 -8.67
CA GLY A 441 -19.52 13.66 -7.81
C GLY A 441 -20.24 12.46 -8.45
N LEU A 442 -21.29 12.68 -9.23
CA LEU A 442 -21.96 11.63 -10.01
C LEU A 442 -21.05 11.04 -11.08
N GLU A 443 -20.30 11.88 -11.82
CA GLU A 443 -19.36 11.42 -12.85
C GLU A 443 -18.18 10.65 -12.22
N VAL A 444 -17.61 11.13 -11.12
CA VAL A 444 -16.55 10.42 -10.37
C VAL A 444 -17.06 9.06 -9.90
N ARG A 445 -18.26 8.97 -9.37
CA ARG A 445 -18.89 7.71 -8.94
C ARG A 445 -19.13 6.75 -10.09
N LYS A 446 -19.60 7.25 -11.23
CA LYS A 446 -19.77 6.46 -12.46
C LYS A 446 -18.44 5.89 -12.90
N ARG A 447 -17.40 6.72 -12.98
CA ARG A 447 -16.06 6.30 -13.38
C ARG A 447 -15.46 5.25 -12.43
N THR A 448 -15.69 5.41 -11.13
CA THR A 448 -15.23 4.43 -10.13
C THR A 448 -15.91 3.08 -10.31
N ARG A 449 -17.22 3.06 -10.67
CA ARG A 449 -17.94 1.81 -10.99
C ARG A 449 -17.40 1.13 -12.25
N GLU A 450 -17.12 1.89 -13.30
CA GLU A 450 -16.52 1.34 -14.53
C GLU A 450 -15.19 0.63 -14.23
N LEU A 451 -14.34 1.23 -13.36
CA LEU A 451 -13.10 0.61 -12.95
C LEU A 451 -13.32 -0.58 -12.00
N SER A 452 -14.34 -0.55 -11.16
CA SER A 452 -14.76 -1.70 -10.36
C SER A 452 -15.11 -2.89 -11.24
N ASP A 453 -15.97 -2.69 -12.25
CA ASP A 453 -16.35 -3.73 -13.21
C ASP A 453 -15.13 -4.28 -13.97
N ALA A 454 -14.24 -3.40 -14.40
CA ALA A 454 -13.00 -3.77 -15.06
C ALA A 454 -12.05 -4.58 -14.15
N ALA A 455 -12.00 -4.24 -12.85
CA ALA A 455 -11.23 -4.98 -11.84
C ALA A 455 -11.75 -6.41 -11.67
N PHE A 456 -13.08 -6.59 -11.58
CA PHE A 456 -13.69 -7.92 -11.54
C PHE A 456 -13.42 -8.73 -12.81
N LEU A 457 -13.46 -8.09 -13.97
CA LEU A 457 -13.14 -8.76 -15.26
C LEU A 457 -11.67 -9.18 -15.31
N ALA A 458 -10.75 -8.37 -14.78
CA ALA A 458 -9.32 -8.69 -14.80
C ALA A 458 -8.99 -9.97 -14.01
N ILE A 459 -9.69 -10.23 -12.91
CA ILE A 459 -9.44 -11.39 -12.06
C ILE A 459 -10.24 -12.65 -12.41
N LYS A 460 -11.27 -12.54 -13.27
CA LYS A 460 -12.04 -13.69 -13.74
C LYS A 460 -11.18 -14.60 -14.62
N HIS A 461 -11.63 -15.83 -14.83
CA HIS A 461 -11.01 -16.77 -15.77
C HIS A 461 -10.80 -16.08 -17.14
N ASN A 462 -9.60 -16.21 -17.69
CA ASN A 462 -9.13 -15.52 -18.91
C ASN A 462 -9.02 -13.99 -18.81
N GLY A 463 -9.24 -13.39 -17.67
CA GLY A 463 -8.95 -11.96 -17.44
C GLY A 463 -7.46 -11.67 -17.42
N SER A 464 -7.08 -10.40 -17.57
CA SER A 464 -5.67 -9.99 -17.70
C SER A 464 -4.81 -10.41 -16.50
N SER A 465 -5.30 -10.20 -15.28
CA SER A 465 -4.59 -10.57 -14.05
C SER A 465 -4.58 -12.08 -13.81
N TYR A 466 -5.65 -12.78 -14.22
CA TYR A 466 -5.70 -14.24 -14.20
C TYR A 466 -4.61 -14.84 -15.12
N MET A 467 -4.50 -14.34 -16.34
CA MET A 467 -3.48 -14.79 -17.30
C MET A 467 -2.06 -14.45 -16.87
N ALA A 468 -1.87 -13.30 -16.23
CA ALA A 468 -0.58 -12.91 -15.66
C ALA A 468 -0.12 -13.88 -14.55
N LEU A 469 -1.03 -14.27 -13.64
CA LEU A 469 -0.75 -15.31 -12.62
C LEU A 469 -0.40 -16.65 -13.24
N SER A 470 -1.11 -17.08 -14.30
CA SER A 470 -0.81 -18.32 -15.04
C SER A 470 0.59 -18.27 -15.66
N SER A 471 0.94 -17.15 -16.30
CA SER A 471 2.26 -16.95 -16.91
C SER A 471 3.38 -17.00 -15.86
N LEU A 472 3.18 -16.37 -14.70
CA LEU A 472 4.13 -16.40 -13.60
C LEU A 472 4.34 -17.82 -13.08
N ALA A 473 3.27 -18.56 -12.86
CA ALA A 473 3.33 -19.95 -12.41
C ALA A 473 4.04 -20.85 -13.43
N GLN A 474 3.79 -20.66 -14.73
CA GLN A 474 4.47 -21.39 -15.77
C GLN A 474 5.98 -21.12 -15.78
N LYS A 475 6.41 -19.86 -15.64
CA LYS A 475 7.83 -19.50 -15.51
C LYS A 475 8.49 -20.23 -14.33
N TRP A 476 7.85 -20.23 -13.17
CA TRP A 476 8.39 -20.88 -11.98
C TRP A 476 8.38 -22.42 -12.09
N ARG A 477 7.37 -22.99 -12.74
CA ARG A 477 7.32 -24.43 -13.01
C ARG A 477 8.44 -24.87 -13.98
N LEU A 478 8.69 -24.12 -15.04
CA LEU A 478 9.80 -24.43 -15.96
C LEU A 478 11.15 -24.43 -15.26
N LYS A 479 11.36 -23.52 -14.30
CA LYS A 479 12.59 -23.48 -13.47
C LYS A 479 12.72 -24.72 -12.59
N SER A 480 11.63 -25.35 -12.18
CA SER A 480 11.69 -26.57 -11.34
C SER A 480 12.11 -27.84 -12.11
N ILE A 481 12.04 -27.80 -13.41
CA ILE A 481 12.34 -28.93 -14.30
C ILE A 481 13.75 -28.80 -14.91
N ALA A 482 14.26 -27.56 -15.00
CA ALA A 482 15.60 -27.24 -15.48
C ALA A 482 16.68 -27.46 -14.40
#